data_7711476dc3265d42be29bf111a734100
#
_entry.id   7711476dc3265d42be29bf111a734100
#
_cell.length_a   1.000
_cell.length_b   1.000
_cell.length_c   1.000
_cell.angle_alpha   90.00
_cell.angle_beta   90.00
_cell.angle_gamma   90.00
#
_symmetry.space_group_name_H-M   'P 1'
#
loop_
_entity.id
_entity.type
_entity.pdbx_description
1 polymer ?
#
loop_
_entity_poly.entity_id
_entity_poly.type
_entity_poly.pdbx_seq_one_letter_code
_entity_poly.pdbx_strand_id
1 'polypeptide(L)'
;GNIYVCEALWRAGIRPTKPAGKVTGPQLARLVPAIRDVLEASIRDGGSTLRDYARPDGELGYFASSFDVYGRTDDACRRADGGFIRRITQGGRSTWFCPVCQK
;
A
#
# COMPACT_ATOMS: atom_id res chain seq x y z
N GLY A 1 4.62 -9.09 -3.38
CA GLY A 1 3.36 -9.36 -2.90
C GLY A 1 2.35 -8.23 -2.93
N ASN A 2 1.17 -8.61 -2.55
CA ASN A 2 0.03 -7.69 -2.56
C ASN A 2 0.22 -6.47 -1.64
N ILE A 3 0.90 -6.67 -0.53
CA ILE A 3 1.20 -5.59 0.43
C ILE A 3 1.99 -4.48 -0.26
N TYR A 4 3.03 -4.84 -0.98
CA TYR A 4 3.89 -3.86 -1.63
C TYR A 4 3.18 -3.15 -2.77
N VAL A 5 2.33 -3.86 -3.50
CA VAL A 5 1.53 -3.26 -4.57
C VAL A 5 0.59 -2.20 -4.01
N CYS A 6 -0.14 -2.50 -2.95
CA CYS A 6 -1.05 -1.55 -2.32
C CYS A 6 -0.31 -0.30 -1.85
N GLU A 7 0.82 -0.48 -1.18
CA GLU A 7 1.61 0.64 -0.64
C GLU A 7 2.22 1.49 -1.75
N ALA A 8 2.72 0.85 -2.80
CA ALA A 8 3.31 1.58 -3.93
C ALA A 8 2.27 2.40 -4.70
N LEU A 9 1.10 1.83 -4.92
CA LEU A 9 0.02 2.54 -5.62
C LEU A 9 -0.45 3.75 -4.81
N TRP A 10 -0.54 3.63 -3.49
CA TRP A 10 -0.89 4.77 -2.64
C TRP A 10 0.16 5.87 -2.74
N ARG A 11 1.44 5.51 -2.66
CA ARG A 11 2.53 6.49 -2.77
C ARG A 11 2.54 7.20 -4.12
N ALA A 12 2.22 6.47 -5.18
CA ALA A 12 2.17 7.03 -6.54
C ALA A 12 0.87 7.78 -6.82
N GLY A 13 -0.14 7.65 -5.96
CA GLY A 13 -1.44 8.28 -6.16
C GLY A 13 -2.27 7.64 -7.26
N ILE A 14 -2.09 6.35 -7.49
CA ILE A 14 -2.78 5.59 -8.53
C ILE A 14 -3.84 4.68 -7.91
N ARG A 15 -5.06 4.76 -8.42
CA ARG A 15 -6.15 3.90 -7.94
C ARG A 15 -5.95 2.46 -8.44
N PRO A 16 -6.08 1.45 -7.57
CA PRO A 16 -5.88 0.05 -7.99
C PRO A 16 -6.86 -0.43 -9.06
N THR A 17 -8.04 0.19 -9.13
CA THR A 17 -9.05 -0.17 -10.13
C THR A 17 -8.82 0.48 -11.48
N LYS A 18 -7.84 1.36 -11.60
CA LYS A 18 -7.56 2.05 -12.84
C LYS A 18 -6.97 1.08 -13.88
N PRO A 19 -7.53 1.00 -15.09
CA PRO A 19 -6.96 0.15 -16.14
C PRO A 19 -5.53 0.58 -16.47
N ALA A 20 -4.66 -0.39 -16.73
CA ALA A 20 -3.25 -0.12 -17.02
C ALA A 20 -3.07 0.84 -18.21
N GLY A 21 -3.92 0.72 -19.22
CA GLY A 21 -3.85 1.60 -20.39
C GLY A 21 -4.23 3.06 -20.11
N LYS A 22 -4.80 3.35 -18.95
CA LYS A 22 -5.16 4.71 -18.54
C LYS A 22 -4.17 5.32 -17.56
N VAL A 23 -3.16 4.57 -17.17
CA VAL A 23 -2.09 5.11 -16.33
C VAL A 23 -1.23 6.04 -17.15
N THR A 24 -1.11 7.28 -16.71
CA THR A 24 -0.37 8.31 -17.47
C THR A 24 1.14 8.18 -17.31
N GLY A 25 1.91 8.82 -18.19
CA GLY A 25 3.36 8.88 -18.06
C GLY A 25 3.82 9.44 -16.73
N PRO A 26 3.28 10.58 -16.27
CA PRO A 26 3.62 11.11 -14.93
C PRO A 26 3.28 10.15 -13.79
N GLN A 27 2.18 9.41 -13.89
CA GLN A 27 1.83 8.41 -12.89
C GLN A 27 2.84 7.26 -12.88
N LEU A 28 3.25 6.77 -14.04
CA LEU A 28 4.29 5.75 -14.14
C LEU A 28 5.63 6.25 -13.58
N ALA A 29 5.97 7.50 -13.86
CA ALA A 29 7.19 8.10 -13.36
C ALA A 29 7.22 8.16 -11.82
N ARG A 30 6.06 8.24 -11.18
CA ARG A 30 5.95 8.18 -9.73
C ARG A 30 5.91 6.74 -9.21
N LEU A 31 5.33 5.83 -9.97
CA LEU A 31 5.14 4.44 -9.55
C LEU A 31 6.47 3.69 -9.40
N VAL A 32 7.37 3.83 -10.35
CA VAL A 32 8.64 3.10 -10.33
C VAL A 32 9.47 3.42 -9.08
N PRO A 33 9.73 4.70 -8.74
CA PRO A 33 10.42 5.00 -7.48
C PRO A 33 9.61 4.59 -6.25
N ALA A 34 8.28 4.65 -6.31
CA ALA A 34 7.45 4.23 -5.18
C ALA A 34 7.61 2.74 -4.88
N ILE A 35 7.65 1.91 -5.91
CA ILE A 35 7.90 0.48 -5.76
C ILE A 35 9.26 0.24 -5.11
N ARG A 36 10.29 0.93 -5.60
CA ARG A 36 11.64 0.81 -5.05
C ARG A 36 11.68 1.21 -3.58
N ASP A 37 11.07 2.34 -3.24
CA ASP A 37 11.07 2.85 -1.87
C ASP A 37 10.35 1.89 -0.92
N VAL A 38 9.24 1.32 -1.34
CA VAL A 38 8.48 0.37 -0.52
C VAL A 38 9.31 -0.90 -0.28
N LEU A 39 9.97 -1.41 -1.32
CA LEU A 39 10.80 -2.60 -1.18
C LEU A 39 12.02 -2.34 -0.30
N GLU A 40 12.66 -1.19 -0.44
CA GLU A 40 13.80 -0.81 0.39
C GLU A 40 13.40 -0.66 1.85
N ALA A 41 12.27 -0.03 2.12
CA ALA A 41 11.74 0.09 3.47
C ALA A 41 11.44 -1.28 4.08
N SER A 42 10.88 -2.19 3.27
CA SER A 42 10.62 -3.56 3.69
C SER A 42 11.91 -4.27 4.12
N ILE A 43 12.96 -4.13 3.34
CA ILE A 43 14.25 -4.75 3.65
C ILE A 43 14.83 -4.18 4.95
N ARG A 44 14.81 -2.85 5.11
CA ARG A 44 15.32 -2.19 6.32
C ARG A 44 14.59 -2.63 7.57
N ASP A 45 13.28 -2.82 7.46
CA ASP A 45 12.44 -3.15 8.61
C ASP A 45 12.32 -4.66 8.84
N GLY A 46 13.15 -5.46 8.18
CA GLY A 46 13.15 -6.90 8.35
C GLY A 46 12.14 -7.64 7.49
N GLY A 47 11.49 -6.93 6.58
CA GLY A 47 10.48 -7.49 5.70
C GLY A 47 9.10 -7.51 6.28
N SER A 48 8.11 -7.80 5.44
CA SER A 48 6.70 -7.85 5.82
C SER A 48 6.09 -9.20 5.44
N THR A 49 6.78 -10.28 5.77
CA THR A 49 6.32 -11.64 5.53
C THR A 49 5.34 -12.07 6.63
N LEU A 50 4.65 -13.17 6.40
CA LEU A 50 3.80 -13.75 7.44
C LEU A 50 4.59 -14.09 8.70
N ARG A 51 5.88 -14.40 8.55
CA ARG A 51 6.75 -14.66 9.67
C ARG A 51 6.86 -13.45 10.59
N ASP A 52 6.94 -12.25 10.02
CA ASP A 52 7.04 -11.02 10.81
C ASP A 52 5.75 -10.75 11.56
N TYR A 53 4.61 -11.12 11.00
CA TYR A 53 3.32 -11.00 11.68
C TYR A 53 3.21 -11.99 12.83
N ALA A 54 3.90 -13.11 12.74
CA ALA A 54 3.82 -14.20 13.73
C ALA A 54 4.94 -14.13 14.77
N ARG A 55 5.37 -12.95 15.16
CA ARG A 55 6.40 -12.77 16.18
C ARG A 55 5.97 -13.39 17.51
N PRO A 56 6.93 -13.99 18.25
CA PRO A 56 6.61 -14.64 19.53
C PRO A 56 5.98 -13.73 20.58
N ASP A 57 6.26 -12.43 20.52
CA ASP A 57 5.69 -11.46 21.46
C ASP A 57 4.28 -11.03 21.09
N GLY A 58 3.74 -11.56 20.00
CA GLY A 58 2.40 -11.23 19.55
C GLY A 58 2.28 -9.90 18.84
N GLU A 59 3.36 -9.17 18.65
CA GLU A 59 3.33 -7.92 17.91
C GLU A 59 3.49 -8.16 16.42
N LEU A 60 2.84 -7.31 15.64
CA LEU A 60 3.10 -7.27 14.20
C LEU A 60 4.49 -6.72 13.97
N GLY A 61 5.12 -7.11 12.87
CA GLY A 61 6.43 -6.59 12.50
C GLY A 61 6.42 -5.08 12.37
N TYR A 62 7.57 -4.45 12.53
CA TYR A 62 7.70 -3.00 12.40
C TYR A 62 7.12 -2.48 11.10
N PHE A 63 7.35 -3.20 10.02
CA PHE A 63 6.87 -2.77 8.73
C PHE A 63 5.35 -2.72 8.68
N ALA A 64 4.67 -3.62 9.37
CA ALA A 64 3.22 -3.63 9.44
C ALA A 64 2.67 -2.35 10.07
N SER A 65 3.34 -1.82 11.11
CA SER A 65 2.90 -0.59 11.77
C SER A 65 3.17 0.65 10.92
N SER A 66 4.01 0.57 9.90
CA SER A 66 4.31 1.69 9.02
C SER A 66 3.55 1.64 7.70
N PHE A 67 2.64 0.70 7.52
CA PHE A 67 1.80 0.66 6.32
C PHE A 67 0.91 1.88 6.23
N ASP A 68 0.79 2.41 5.04
CA ASP A 68 -0.07 3.58 4.79
C ASP A 68 -1.50 3.19 4.47
N VAL A 69 -1.72 2.06 3.83
CA VAL A 69 -3.05 1.60 3.44
C VAL A 69 -3.33 0.15 3.82
N TYR A 70 -2.37 -0.73 3.72
CA TYR A 70 -2.59 -2.16 3.89
C TYR A 70 -3.11 -2.48 5.29
N GLY A 71 -4.26 -3.14 5.36
CA GLY A 71 -4.86 -3.52 6.63
C GLY A 71 -5.48 -2.37 7.42
N ARG A 72 -5.60 -1.18 6.85
CA ARG A 72 -6.09 0.01 7.54
C ARG A 72 -7.52 0.40 7.13
N THR A 73 -8.37 -0.57 6.89
CA THR A 73 -9.77 -0.33 6.51
C THR A 73 -10.43 0.67 7.46
N ASP A 74 -11.06 1.70 6.90
CA ASP A 74 -11.77 2.77 7.61
C ASP A 74 -10.86 3.72 8.40
N ASP A 75 -9.55 3.54 8.36
CA ASP A 75 -8.63 4.52 8.95
C ASP A 75 -8.50 5.75 8.05
N ALA A 76 -8.25 6.89 8.65
CA ALA A 76 -8.01 8.12 7.89
C ALA A 76 -6.73 8.00 7.07
N CYS A 77 -6.78 8.52 5.84
CA CYS A 77 -5.60 8.57 4.97
C CYS A 77 -4.51 9.43 5.62
N ARG A 78 -3.27 8.95 5.60
CA ARG A 78 -2.15 9.67 6.23
C ARG A 78 -1.81 11.00 5.56
N ARG A 79 -2.33 11.24 4.35
CA ARG A 79 -2.18 12.53 3.68
C ARG A 79 -3.16 13.59 4.20
N ALA A 80 -4.04 13.20 5.13
CA ALA A 80 -5.04 14.11 5.70
C ALA A 80 -5.90 14.79 4.61
N ASP A 81 -6.26 14.03 3.58
CA ASP A 81 -7.02 14.54 2.45
C ASP A 81 -8.53 14.43 2.63
N GLY A 82 -8.97 14.03 3.82
CA GLY A 82 -10.39 13.81 4.12
C GLY A 82 -10.89 12.43 3.72
N GLY A 83 -10.03 11.60 3.14
CA GLY A 83 -10.40 10.26 2.72
C GLY A 83 -10.16 9.23 3.82
N PHE A 84 -10.83 8.10 3.67
CA PHE A 84 -10.65 6.94 4.53
C PHE A 84 -10.26 5.74 3.67
N ILE A 85 -9.38 4.90 4.22
CA ILE A 85 -8.88 3.75 3.49
C ILE A 85 -10.02 2.76 3.25
N ARG A 86 -10.15 2.30 2.03
CA ARG A 86 -11.14 1.30 1.63
C ARG A 86 -10.48 -0.01 1.28
N ARG A 87 -11.20 -1.10 1.55
CA ARG A 87 -10.79 -2.43 1.15
C ARG A 87 -11.73 -2.92 0.06
N ILE A 88 -11.15 -3.41 -1.03
CA ILE A 88 -11.90 -4.06 -2.11
C ILE A 88 -11.29 -5.42 -2.41
N THR A 89 -12.03 -6.27 -3.10
CA THR A 89 -11.53 -7.56 -3.55
C THR A 89 -11.27 -7.51 -5.04
N GLN A 90 -10.05 -7.84 -5.44
CA GLN A 90 -9.66 -7.92 -6.84
C GLN A 90 -8.98 -9.26 -7.10
N GLY A 91 -9.51 -10.03 -8.04
CA GLY A 91 -8.93 -11.32 -8.40
C GLY A 91 -8.76 -12.27 -7.20
N GLY A 92 -9.68 -12.24 -6.26
CA GLY A 92 -9.63 -13.07 -5.06
C GLY A 92 -8.73 -12.54 -3.95
N ARG A 93 -8.13 -11.37 -4.13
CA ARG A 93 -7.25 -10.75 -3.13
C ARG A 93 -7.81 -9.44 -2.62
N SER A 94 -7.56 -9.16 -1.34
CA SER A 94 -7.93 -7.87 -0.76
C SER A 94 -6.95 -6.79 -1.20
N THR A 95 -7.51 -5.63 -1.57
CA THR A 95 -6.73 -4.46 -1.97
C THR A 95 -7.20 -3.26 -1.17
N TRP A 96 -6.27 -2.48 -0.63
CA TRP A 96 -6.57 -1.29 0.17
C TRP A 96 -6.11 -0.04 -0.58
N PHE A 97 -6.91 1.00 -0.53
CA PHE A 97 -6.58 2.27 -1.19
C PHE A 97 -7.35 3.43 -0.59
N CYS A 98 -6.88 4.66 -0.85
CA CYS A 98 -7.60 5.88 -0.51
C CYS A 98 -8.31 6.40 -1.76
N PRO A 99 -9.65 6.46 -1.77
CA PRO A 99 -10.38 6.90 -2.96
C PRO A 99 -10.23 8.39 -3.25
N VAL A 100 -9.71 9.18 -2.31
CA VAL A 100 -9.53 10.62 -2.50
C VAL A 100 -8.21 10.93 -3.20
N CYS A 101 -7.09 10.39 -2.72
CA CYS A 101 -5.77 10.75 -3.27
C CYS A 101 -5.29 9.81 -4.36
N GLN A 102 -5.85 8.63 -4.48
CA GLN A 102 -5.49 7.68 -5.54
C GLN A 102 -6.47 7.80 -6.69
N LYS A 103 -5.99 8.34 -7.76
CA LYS A 103 -6.79 8.66 -8.94
C LYS A 103 -6.43 7.78 -10.11
#